data_b072f23887daab8a9e1c70470f194bcc
#
_entry.id   b072f23887daab8a9e1c70470f194bcc
#
_cell.length_a   1.000
_cell.length_b   1.000
_cell.length_c   1.000
_cell.angle_alpha   90.00
_cell.angle_beta   90.00
_cell.angle_gamma   90.00
#
_symmetry.space_group_name_H-M   'P 1'
#
loop_
_entity.id
_entity.type
_entity.pdbx_description
1 polymer ?
#
loop_
_entity_poly.entity_id
_entity_poly.type
_entity_poly.pdbx_seq_one_letter_code
_entity_poly.pdbx_strand_id
1 'polypeptide(L)'
;IAVMWIVSRANPDKCLTPVCMSLFAIMGILMLAMGFLPKSLVADVNGAARWIRLPFFNLAPVEFFKVGFIYFLAWSFSRKLDHSKKSIGREIATLLPYVALFGFVVILVAIVQNDLGQVAVLGLTMIFMSLFAGTSFKLIGFSFMGILGLAYVFIVTSAHRVDRVRSWWGGVQDFVLSFMSPETAAGLRIEDASAPYQVGHSLNAINNGEFFGQGLGLGSFKLGYLSEVHTDFVLAGIAEEWGFIGILLIVALFYAMLFRIFKTFLNKECEKLLTVDIVCHGVPSPA
;
A
#
# COMPACT_ATOMS: atom_id res chain seq x y z
N ILE A 1 0.91 -20.42 -6.00
CA ILE A 1 1.98 -21.42 -5.88
C ILE A 1 2.65 -21.68 -7.25
N ALA A 2 1.92 -22.01 -8.33
CA ALA A 2 2.51 -22.26 -9.66
C ALA A 2 3.34 -21.07 -10.17
N VAL A 3 2.80 -19.85 -10.11
CA VAL A 3 3.50 -18.62 -10.51
C VAL A 3 4.77 -18.40 -9.67
N MET A 4 4.70 -18.59 -8.35
CA MET A 4 5.86 -18.48 -7.47
C MET A 4 6.95 -19.49 -7.84
N TRP A 5 6.57 -20.71 -8.17
CA TRP A 5 7.49 -21.76 -8.57
C TRP A 5 8.17 -21.46 -9.92
N ILE A 6 7.42 -20.96 -10.91
CA ILE A 6 7.96 -20.52 -12.21
C ILE A 6 8.94 -19.35 -12.02
N VAL A 7 8.53 -18.32 -11.26
CA VAL A 7 9.36 -17.12 -11.01
C VAL A 7 10.63 -17.48 -10.24
N SER A 8 10.56 -18.42 -9.28
CA SER A 8 11.74 -18.87 -8.51
C SER A 8 12.80 -19.56 -9.34
N ARG A 9 12.43 -20.14 -10.50
CA ARG A 9 13.34 -20.79 -11.44
C ARG A 9 13.84 -19.86 -12.56
N ALA A 10 13.19 -18.72 -12.75
CA ALA A 10 13.61 -17.74 -13.74
C ALA A 10 14.87 -17.01 -13.26
N ASN A 11 15.77 -16.69 -14.18
CA ASN A 11 16.94 -15.88 -13.85
C ASN A 11 16.47 -14.43 -13.59
N PRO A 12 16.58 -13.93 -12.32
CA PRO A 12 16.03 -12.63 -11.97
C PRO A 12 16.69 -11.49 -12.75
N ASP A 13 17.99 -11.57 -13.03
CA ASP A 13 18.73 -10.51 -13.72
C ASP A 13 18.26 -10.30 -15.16
N LYS A 14 17.80 -11.36 -15.82
CA LYS A 14 17.33 -11.32 -17.22
C LYS A 14 15.84 -11.06 -17.35
N CYS A 15 15.03 -11.59 -16.45
CA CYS A 15 13.56 -11.59 -16.58
C CYS A 15 12.89 -10.46 -15.81
N LEU A 16 13.46 -10.04 -14.67
CA LEU A 16 12.78 -9.09 -13.78
C LEU A 16 12.58 -7.72 -14.42
N THR A 17 13.62 -7.18 -15.05
CA THR A 17 13.55 -5.85 -15.67
C THR A 17 12.51 -5.79 -16.81
N PRO A 18 12.54 -6.67 -17.84
CA PRO A 18 11.56 -6.58 -18.92
C PRO A 18 10.14 -6.86 -18.45
N VAL A 19 9.94 -7.80 -17.53
CA VAL A 19 8.60 -8.13 -17.00
C VAL A 19 8.02 -6.98 -16.19
N CYS A 20 8.76 -6.42 -15.24
CA CYS A 20 8.25 -5.34 -14.40
C CYS A 20 8.08 -4.03 -15.17
N MET A 21 8.96 -3.73 -16.13
CA MET A 21 8.81 -2.55 -16.99
C MET A 21 7.63 -2.70 -17.97
N SER A 22 7.41 -3.89 -18.51
CA SER A 22 6.23 -4.15 -19.34
C SER A 22 4.94 -4.07 -18.53
N LEU A 23 4.92 -4.61 -17.31
CA LEU A 23 3.79 -4.44 -16.38
C LEU A 23 3.51 -2.96 -16.11
N PHE A 24 4.53 -2.18 -15.80
CA PHE A 24 4.39 -0.74 -15.59
C PHE A 24 3.76 -0.03 -16.80
N ALA A 25 4.30 -0.27 -17.98
CA ALA A 25 3.84 0.39 -19.20
C ALA A 25 2.43 -0.09 -19.62
N ILE A 26 2.21 -1.39 -19.70
CA ILE A 26 0.93 -1.96 -20.17
C ILE A 26 -0.21 -1.60 -19.20
N MET A 27 0.01 -1.77 -17.89
CA MET A 27 -1.02 -1.46 -16.91
C MET A 27 -1.27 0.05 -16.80
N GLY A 28 -0.24 0.88 -16.97
CA GLY A 28 -0.40 2.34 -17.07
C GLY A 28 -1.25 2.74 -18.28
N ILE A 29 -1.02 2.15 -19.44
CA ILE A 29 -1.83 2.37 -20.64
C ILE A 29 -3.26 1.88 -20.44
N LEU A 30 -3.45 0.71 -19.82
CA LEU A 30 -4.79 0.19 -19.50
C LEU A 30 -5.55 1.10 -18.54
N MET A 31 -4.88 1.65 -17.52
CA MET A 31 -5.48 2.62 -16.60
C MET A 31 -5.92 3.90 -17.34
N LEU A 32 -5.12 4.39 -18.27
CA LEU A 32 -5.50 5.50 -19.14
C LEU A 32 -6.70 5.15 -20.01
N ALA A 33 -6.68 3.98 -20.62
CA ALA A 33 -7.73 3.52 -21.51
C ALA A 33 -9.08 3.36 -20.78
N MET A 34 -9.09 3.02 -19.47
CA MET A 34 -10.32 2.86 -18.69
C MET A 34 -11.23 4.09 -18.73
N GLY A 35 -10.66 5.30 -18.83
CA GLY A 35 -11.44 6.53 -18.98
C GLY A 35 -12.21 6.65 -20.29
N PHE A 36 -11.83 5.87 -21.32
CA PHE A 36 -12.40 5.90 -22.66
C PHE A 36 -13.18 4.62 -23.01
N LEU A 37 -13.05 3.57 -22.19
CA LEU A 37 -13.71 2.30 -22.42
C LEU A 37 -15.22 2.39 -22.13
N PRO A 38 -16.05 1.65 -22.90
CA PRO A 38 -17.49 1.59 -22.65
C PRO A 38 -17.79 0.96 -21.29
N LYS A 39 -18.86 1.42 -20.64
CA LYS A 39 -19.32 0.95 -19.32
C LYS A 39 -19.62 -0.57 -19.26
N SER A 40 -19.80 -1.22 -20.40
CA SER A 40 -19.95 -2.67 -20.47
C SER A 40 -18.66 -3.44 -20.11
N LEU A 41 -17.50 -2.86 -20.42
CA LEU A 41 -16.20 -3.46 -20.15
C LEU A 41 -15.60 -3.02 -18.80
N VAL A 42 -15.98 -1.84 -18.31
CA VAL A 42 -15.52 -1.34 -17.03
C VAL A 42 -16.61 -1.56 -15.99
N ALA A 43 -16.29 -2.33 -14.95
CA ALA A 43 -17.20 -2.52 -13.84
C ALA A 43 -17.22 -1.25 -12.99
N ASP A 44 -18.29 -0.50 -13.09
CA ASP A 44 -18.57 0.63 -12.21
C ASP A 44 -19.26 0.10 -10.94
N VAL A 45 -18.59 0.18 -9.81
CA VAL A 45 -19.14 -0.19 -8.51
C VAL A 45 -19.10 1.06 -7.63
N ASN A 46 -20.27 1.58 -7.30
CA ASN A 46 -20.43 2.79 -6.47
C ASN A 46 -19.71 4.03 -7.04
N GLY A 47 -19.73 4.22 -8.36
CA GLY A 47 -19.09 5.35 -9.03
C GLY A 47 -17.56 5.22 -9.17
N ALA A 48 -17.01 4.03 -8.92
CA ALA A 48 -15.58 3.74 -9.02
C ALA A 48 -15.30 2.72 -10.13
N ALA A 49 -14.62 3.16 -11.17
CA ALA A 49 -14.22 2.34 -12.33
C ALA A 49 -12.86 1.68 -12.05
N ARG A 50 -12.84 0.59 -11.29
CA ARG A 50 -11.60 -0.07 -10.82
C ARG A 50 -11.25 -1.35 -11.56
N TRP A 51 -12.24 -1.98 -12.21
CA TRP A 51 -12.13 -3.33 -12.74
C TRP A 51 -12.47 -3.36 -14.22
N ILE A 52 -11.66 -4.04 -14.99
CA ILE A 52 -11.95 -4.37 -16.38
C ILE A 52 -12.56 -5.77 -16.40
N ARG A 53 -13.78 -5.88 -16.93
CA ARG A 53 -14.47 -7.16 -17.09
C ARG A 53 -13.89 -7.92 -18.26
N LEU A 54 -13.21 -9.01 -17.98
CA LEU A 54 -12.78 -9.99 -18.97
C LEU A 54 -13.70 -11.21 -18.93
N PRO A 55 -13.77 -12.01 -20.00
CA PRO A 55 -14.71 -13.14 -20.07
C PRO A 55 -14.59 -14.15 -18.93
N PHE A 56 -13.40 -14.29 -18.33
CA PHE A 56 -13.11 -15.31 -17.31
C PHE A 56 -12.78 -14.71 -15.93
N PHE A 57 -12.41 -13.44 -15.85
CA PHE A 57 -12.03 -12.78 -14.59
C PHE A 57 -12.10 -11.26 -14.70
N ASN A 58 -12.15 -10.58 -13.56
CA ASN A 58 -12.05 -9.14 -13.49
C ASN A 58 -10.59 -8.74 -13.23
N LEU A 59 -10.05 -7.89 -14.09
CA LEU A 59 -8.69 -7.37 -13.96
C LEU A 59 -8.72 -6.00 -13.27
N ALA A 60 -7.94 -5.84 -12.21
CA ALA A 60 -7.68 -4.55 -11.58
C ALA A 60 -6.28 -4.05 -12.02
N PRO A 61 -6.15 -3.18 -13.02
CA PRO A 61 -4.86 -2.80 -13.57
C PRO A 61 -3.94 -2.13 -12.55
N VAL A 62 -4.50 -1.38 -11.59
CA VAL A 62 -3.73 -0.68 -10.55
C VAL A 62 -2.93 -1.64 -9.67
N GLU A 63 -3.44 -2.85 -9.41
CA GLU A 63 -2.77 -3.84 -8.57
C GLU A 63 -1.45 -4.31 -9.20
N PHE A 64 -1.46 -4.57 -10.49
CA PHE A 64 -0.27 -4.95 -11.25
C PHE A 64 0.63 -3.75 -11.54
N PHE A 65 0.03 -2.56 -11.76
CA PHE A 65 0.77 -1.31 -11.94
C PHE A 65 1.65 -1.00 -10.72
N LYS A 66 1.17 -1.20 -9.50
CA LYS A 66 1.95 -0.99 -8.26
C LYS A 66 3.27 -1.77 -8.29
N VAL A 67 3.25 -3.03 -8.68
CA VAL A 67 4.45 -3.86 -8.75
C VAL A 67 5.45 -3.29 -9.76
N GLY A 68 4.98 -2.94 -10.96
CA GLY A 68 5.80 -2.29 -11.98
C GLY A 68 6.34 -0.93 -11.55
N PHE A 69 5.53 -0.13 -10.86
CA PHE A 69 5.91 1.19 -10.35
C PHE A 69 7.01 1.11 -9.30
N ILE A 70 6.88 0.19 -8.34
CA ILE A 70 7.92 -0.05 -7.32
C ILE A 70 9.23 -0.43 -7.99
N TYR A 71 9.19 -1.35 -8.94
CA TYR A 71 10.37 -1.77 -9.66
C TYR A 71 10.99 -0.62 -10.48
N PHE A 72 10.17 0.15 -11.19
CA PHE A 72 10.61 1.31 -11.95
C PHE A 72 11.33 2.34 -11.06
N LEU A 73 10.76 2.65 -9.89
CA LEU A 73 11.39 3.56 -8.93
C LEU A 73 12.73 3.00 -8.44
N ALA A 74 12.77 1.74 -8.01
CA ALA A 74 13.99 1.09 -7.53
C ALA A 74 15.09 1.10 -8.59
N TRP A 75 14.76 0.67 -9.82
CA TRP A 75 15.69 0.64 -10.95
C TRP A 75 16.19 2.03 -11.34
N SER A 76 15.32 3.03 -11.30
CA SER A 76 15.67 4.38 -11.71
C SER A 76 16.47 5.11 -10.63
N PHE A 77 16.09 4.95 -9.35
CA PHE A 77 16.80 5.57 -8.23
C PHE A 77 18.20 5.00 -8.06
N SER A 78 18.39 3.69 -8.22
CA SER A 78 19.72 3.05 -8.15
C SER A 78 20.71 3.56 -9.21
N ARG A 79 20.21 4.11 -10.32
CA ARG A 79 21.05 4.65 -11.41
C ARG A 79 21.25 6.15 -11.38
N LYS A 80 20.28 6.90 -10.85
CA LYS A 80 20.27 8.37 -10.94
C LYS A 80 20.54 9.09 -9.62
N LEU A 81 20.26 8.44 -8.49
CA LEU A 81 20.55 8.97 -7.18
C LEU A 81 21.96 8.50 -6.77
N ASP A 82 22.90 9.42 -6.81
CA ASP A 82 24.25 9.22 -6.31
C ASP A 82 24.31 9.69 -4.84
N HIS A 83 24.87 8.90 -3.96
CA HIS A 83 24.97 9.17 -2.52
C HIS A 83 25.96 10.28 -2.17
N SER A 84 26.63 10.89 -3.14
CA SER A 84 27.48 12.05 -2.88
C SER A 84 26.64 13.25 -2.42
N LYS A 85 27.16 14.03 -1.46
CA LYS A 85 26.50 15.24 -0.93
C LYS A 85 26.10 16.19 -2.05
N LYS A 86 24.84 16.12 -2.48
CA LYS A 86 24.31 17.00 -3.52
C LYS A 86 23.72 18.26 -2.90
N SER A 87 23.81 19.35 -3.63
CA SER A 87 23.04 20.57 -3.36
C SER A 87 21.53 20.24 -3.46
N ILE A 88 20.72 20.77 -2.56
CA ILE A 88 19.26 20.59 -2.51
C ILE A 88 18.63 20.85 -3.88
N GLY A 89 19.12 21.84 -4.63
CA GLY A 89 18.63 22.13 -5.99
C GLY A 89 18.84 20.98 -6.99
N ARG A 90 19.95 20.26 -6.90
CA ARG A 90 20.18 19.06 -7.74
C ARG A 90 19.30 17.88 -7.35
N GLU A 91 19.06 17.71 -6.05
CA GLU A 91 18.13 16.68 -5.59
C GLU A 91 16.72 16.94 -6.12
N ILE A 92 16.23 18.19 -6.01
CA ILE A 92 14.92 18.60 -6.56
C ILE A 92 14.86 18.33 -8.05
N ALA A 93 15.84 18.75 -8.82
CA ALA A 93 15.88 18.54 -10.27
C ALA A 93 15.88 17.04 -10.64
N THR A 94 16.54 16.21 -9.83
CA THR A 94 16.57 14.75 -10.03
C THR A 94 15.23 14.09 -9.68
N LEU A 95 14.53 14.55 -8.63
CA LEU A 95 13.26 13.99 -8.18
C LEU A 95 12.04 14.54 -8.93
N LEU A 96 12.14 15.75 -9.50
CA LEU A 96 11.04 16.41 -10.18
C LEU A 96 10.31 15.54 -11.22
N PRO A 97 10.99 14.80 -12.12
CA PRO A 97 10.31 13.94 -13.08
C PRO A 97 9.53 12.79 -12.43
N TYR A 98 9.96 12.28 -11.28
CA TYR A 98 9.24 11.24 -10.54
C TYR A 98 8.02 11.80 -9.81
N VAL A 99 8.14 13.01 -9.26
CA VAL A 99 7.02 13.73 -8.67
C VAL A 99 5.97 14.08 -9.73
N ALA A 100 6.40 14.50 -10.92
CA ALA A 100 5.49 14.76 -12.03
C ALA A 100 4.80 13.48 -12.51
N LEU A 101 5.53 12.38 -12.66
CA LEU A 101 4.97 11.08 -13.01
C LEU A 101 3.97 10.62 -11.93
N PHE A 102 4.33 10.75 -10.66
CA PHE A 102 3.44 10.42 -9.55
C PHE A 102 2.18 11.27 -9.56
N GLY A 103 2.31 12.59 -9.75
CA GLY A 103 1.17 13.50 -9.89
C GLY A 103 0.22 13.09 -11.02
N PHE A 104 0.76 12.69 -12.17
CA PHE A 104 -0.02 12.14 -13.28
C PHE A 104 -0.77 10.85 -12.90
N VAL A 105 -0.08 9.91 -12.22
CA VAL A 105 -0.69 8.67 -11.72
C VAL A 105 -1.78 8.96 -10.68
N VAL A 106 -1.55 9.93 -9.79
CA VAL A 106 -2.56 10.37 -8.81
C VAL A 106 -3.81 10.88 -9.51
N ILE A 107 -3.67 11.74 -10.52
CA ILE A 107 -4.80 12.24 -11.29
C ILE A 107 -5.57 11.09 -11.93
N LEU A 108 -4.89 10.13 -12.53
CA LEU A 108 -5.50 8.95 -13.12
C LEU A 108 -6.28 8.11 -12.11
N VAL A 109 -5.66 7.75 -11.00
CA VAL A 109 -6.26 6.88 -9.99
C VAL A 109 -7.38 7.61 -9.23
N ALA A 110 -7.17 8.89 -8.91
CA ALA A 110 -8.12 9.65 -8.13
C ALA A 110 -9.36 10.08 -8.94
N ILE A 111 -9.19 10.45 -10.22
CA ILE A 111 -10.28 10.96 -11.07
C ILE A 111 -10.95 9.83 -11.85
N VAL A 112 -10.18 8.97 -12.53
CA VAL A 112 -10.74 7.92 -13.39
C VAL A 112 -11.25 6.75 -12.56
N GLN A 113 -10.47 6.30 -11.57
CA GLN A 113 -10.84 5.14 -10.74
C GLN A 113 -11.56 5.49 -9.45
N ASN A 114 -11.57 6.78 -9.06
CA ASN A 114 -12.15 7.28 -7.82
C ASN A 114 -11.68 6.49 -6.57
N ASP A 115 -10.36 6.18 -6.52
CA ASP A 115 -9.74 5.33 -5.49
C ASP A 115 -8.62 6.06 -4.75
N LEU A 116 -8.97 6.72 -3.64
CA LEU A 116 -8.00 7.40 -2.78
C LEU A 116 -7.10 6.44 -2.00
N GLY A 117 -7.58 5.24 -1.69
CA GLY A 117 -6.78 4.24 -0.99
C GLY A 117 -5.53 3.86 -1.79
N GLN A 118 -5.69 3.65 -3.09
CA GLN A 118 -4.57 3.35 -3.98
C GLN A 118 -3.60 4.53 -4.12
N VAL A 119 -4.12 5.76 -4.16
CA VAL A 119 -3.27 6.97 -4.17
C VAL A 119 -2.41 7.04 -2.90
N ALA A 120 -2.99 6.77 -1.74
CA ALA A 120 -2.26 6.79 -0.47
C ALA A 120 -1.16 5.72 -0.45
N VAL A 121 -1.46 4.49 -0.89
CA VAL A 121 -0.48 3.40 -0.99
C VAL A 121 0.67 3.75 -1.93
N LEU A 122 0.38 4.25 -3.12
CA LEU A 122 1.40 4.68 -4.10
C LEU A 122 2.23 5.86 -3.57
N GLY A 123 1.60 6.81 -2.88
CA GLY A 123 2.28 7.95 -2.27
C GLY A 123 3.24 7.54 -1.16
N LEU A 124 2.79 6.69 -0.24
CA LEU A 124 3.65 6.12 0.80
C LEU A 124 4.79 5.32 0.20
N THR A 125 4.52 4.51 -0.82
CA THR A 125 5.55 3.76 -1.55
C THR A 125 6.62 4.69 -2.10
N MET A 126 6.23 5.78 -2.77
CA MET A 126 7.17 6.75 -3.32
C MET A 126 8.01 7.42 -2.23
N ILE A 127 7.41 7.76 -1.08
CA ILE A 127 8.12 8.34 0.06
C ILE A 127 9.16 7.35 0.60
N PHE A 128 8.77 6.10 0.88
CA PHE A 128 9.68 5.08 1.39
C PHE A 128 10.81 4.78 0.39
N MET A 129 10.49 4.66 -0.89
CA MET A 129 11.50 4.44 -1.93
C MET A 129 12.50 5.62 -2.01
N SER A 130 12.03 6.86 -1.87
CA SER A 130 12.90 8.05 -1.82
C SER A 130 13.76 8.06 -0.54
N LEU A 131 13.21 7.63 0.59
CA LEU A 131 13.94 7.49 1.84
C LEU A 131 15.08 6.48 1.72
N PHE A 132 14.80 5.28 1.20
CA PHE A 132 15.81 4.24 1.00
C PHE A 132 16.85 4.62 -0.07
N ALA A 133 16.49 5.48 -1.02
CA ALA A 133 17.39 6.03 -2.01
C ALA A 133 18.32 7.15 -1.48
N GLY A 134 18.26 7.46 -0.16
CA GLY A 134 19.14 8.43 0.48
C GLY A 134 18.79 9.89 0.19
N THR A 135 17.54 10.19 -0.16
CA THR A 135 17.06 11.56 -0.33
C THR A 135 17.08 12.31 1.00
N SER A 136 17.35 13.61 0.96
CA SER A 136 17.40 14.43 2.19
C SER A 136 16.05 14.45 2.92
N PHE A 137 16.08 14.35 4.26
CA PHE A 137 14.87 14.37 5.10
C PHE A 137 14.01 15.63 4.89
N LYS A 138 14.61 16.76 4.52
CA LYS A 138 13.87 18.00 4.22
C LYS A 138 12.96 17.82 3.00
N LEU A 139 13.46 17.17 1.96
CA LEU A 139 12.70 16.90 0.73
C LEU A 139 11.60 15.87 0.96
N ILE A 140 11.90 14.84 1.76
CA ILE A 140 10.91 13.83 2.16
C ILE A 140 9.77 14.49 2.94
N GLY A 141 10.10 15.35 3.93
CA GLY A 141 9.11 16.11 4.69
C GLY A 141 8.25 17.01 3.78
N PHE A 142 8.87 17.69 2.82
CA PHE A 142 8.15 18.52 1.85
C PHE A 142 7.23 17.69 0.94
N SER A 143 7.70 16.55 0.44
CA SER A 143 6.89 15.63 -0.35
C SER A 143 5.72 15.06 0.45
N PHE A 144 5.95 14.70 1.71
CA PHE A 144 4.90 14.22 2.61
C PHE A 144 3.83 15.28 2.86
N MET A 145 4.24 16.53 3.15
CA MET A 145 3.30 17.65 3.29
C MET A 145 2.53 17.94 2.01
N GLY A 146 3.17 17.82 0.85
CA GLY A 146 2.51 17.94 -0.45
C GLY A 146 1.42 16.87 -0.67
N ILE A 147 1.72 15.61 -0.33
CA ILE A 147 0.75 14.51 -0.41
C ILE A 147 -0.41 14.72 0.56
N LEU A 148 -0.14 15.15 1.80
CA LEU A 148 -1.18 15.46 2.77
C LEU A 148 -2.07 16.62 2.31
N GLY A 149 -1.48 17.68 1.76
CA GLY A 149 -2.23 18.81 1.21
C GLY A 149 -3.13 18.39 0.05
N LEU A 150 -2.62 17.55 -0.84
CA LEU A 150 -3.37 17.01 -1.97
C LEU A 150 -4.52 16.09 -1.50
N ALA A 151 -4.26 15.23 -0.52
CA ALA A 151 -5.27 14.39 0.11
C ALA A 151 -6.37 15.24 0.79
N TYR A 152 -5.99 16.29 1.52
CA TYR A 152 -6.93 17.22 2.14
C TYR A 152 -7.86 17.88 1.12
N VAL A 153 -7.28 18.48 0.06
CA VAL A 153 -8.08 19.09 -1.02
C VAL A 153 -9.03 18.06 -1.63
N PHE A 154 -8.55 16.84 -1.86
CA PHE A 154 -9.35 15.79 -2.46
C PHE A 154 -10.50 15.32 -1.55
N ILE A 155 -10.28 15.26 -0.23
CA ILE A 155 -11.32 14.88 0.74
C ILE A 155 -12.39 15.96 0.80
N VAL A 156 -12.00 17.22 0.95
CA VAL A 156 -12.94 18.34 1.14
C VAL A 156 -13.80 18.59 -0.10
N THR A 157 -13.35 18.25 -1.28
CA THR A 157 -14.09 18.42 -2.54
C THR A 157 -15.29 17.48 -2.72
N SER A 158 -15.48 16.49 -1.83
CA SER A 158 -16.60 15.54 -1.95
C SER A 158 -17.24 15.24 -0.60
N ALA A 159 -18.53 15.53 -0.47
CA ALA A 159 -19.31 15.29 0.75
C ALA A 159 -19.20 13.83 1.22
N HIS A 160 -19.33 12.86 0.31
CA HIS A 160 -19.21 11.44 0.62
C HIS A 160 -17.85 11.04 1.23
N ARG A 161 -16.76 11.71 0.85
CA ARG A 161 -15.43 11.47 1.43
C ARG A 161 -15.30 12.09 2.81
N VAL A 162 -15.87 13.27 2.99
CA VAL A 162 -15.95 13.92 4.31
C VAL A 162 -16.73 13.04 5.28
N ASP A 163 -17.87 12.47 4.86
CA ASP A 163 -18.67 11.58 5.70
C ASP A 163 -17.91 10.30 6.09
N ARG A 164 -17.11 9.74 5.20
CA ARG A 164 -16.22 8.61 5.55
C ARG A 164 -15.18 8.97 6.62
N VAL A 165 -14.58 10.15 6.51
CA VAL A 165 -13.62 10.63 7.53
C VAL A 165 -14.33 10.87 8.86
N ARG A 166 -15.52 11.44 8.85
CA ARG A 166 -16.36 11.63 10.06
C ARG A 166 -16.71 10.30 10.71
N SER A 167 -17.17 9.33 9.93
CA SER A 167 -17.49 7.99 10.44
C SER A 167 -16.28 7.27 11.01
N TRP A 168 -15.11 7.41 10.34
CA TRP A 168 -13.86 6.87 10.88
C TRP A 168 -13.47 7.54 12.19
N TRP A 169 -13.56 8.88 12.25
CA TRP A 169 -13.29 9.62 13.49
C TRP A 169 -14.21 9.19 14.62
N GLY A 170 -15.51 9.05 14.34
CA GLY A 170 -16.49 8.55 15.31
C GLY A 170 -16.10 7.19 15.93
N GLY A 171 -15.48 6.30 15.14
CA GLY A 171 -15.05 4.98 15.63
C GLY A 171 -13.82 5.02 16.53
N VAL A 172 -12.97 6.04 16.42
CA VAL A 172 -11.70 6.13 17.19
C VAL A 172 -11.67 7.30 18.18
N GLN A 173 -12.65 8.20 18.13
CA GLN A 173 -12.67 9.44 18.93
C GLN A 173 -12.60 9.18 20.43
N ASP A 174 -13.32 8.20 20.95
CA ASP A 174 -13.35 7.92 22.40
C ASP A 174 -11.95 7.51 22.90
N PHE A 175 -11.24 6.70 22.13
CA PHE A 175 -9.87 6.32 22.44
C PHE A 175 -8.90 7.51 22.37
N VAL A 176 -8.95 8.31 21.30
CA VAL A 176 -8.06 9.45 21.10
C VAL A 176 -8.36 10.56 22.12
N LEU A 177 -9.63 10.87 22.34
CA LEU A 177 -10.06 11.92 23.26
C LEU A 177 -9.79 11.58 24.73
N SER A 178 -9.63 10.28 25.09
CA SER A 178 -9.25 9.87 26.44
C SER A 178 -7.86 10.35 26.87
N PHE A 179 -7.00 10.69 25.91
CA PHE A 179 -5.66 11.25 26.17
C PHE A 179 -5.61 12.79 26.19
N MET A 180 -6.73 13.45 25.92
CA MET A 180 -6.82 14.92 25.82
C MET A 180 -7.50 15.53 27.05
N SER A 181 -7.32 16.86 27.23
CA SER A 181 -8.06 17.59 28.27
C SER A 181 -9.57 17.61 27.95
N PRO A 182 -10.44 17.61 28.99
CA PRO A 182 -11.89 17.58 28.80
C PRO A 182 -12.43 18.69 27.87
N GLU A 183 -11.86 19.90 27.96
CA GLU A 183 -12.26 21.04 27.14
C GLU A 183 -11.93 20.81 25.65
N THR A 184 -10.73 20.32 25.35
CA THR A 184 -10.33 20.00 23.97
C THR A 184 -11.13 18.81 23.42
N ALA A 185 -11.38 17.81 24.27
CA ALA A 185 -12.15 16.63 23.90
C ALA A 185 -13.59 16.99 23.53
N ALA A 186 -14.24 17.91 24.27
CA ALA A 186 -15.60 18.37 23.97
C ALA A 186 -15.70 19.09 22.62
N GLY A 187 -14.67 19.88 22.27
CA GLY A 187 -14.64 20.61 20.99
C GLY A 187 -14.40 19.74 19.75
N LEU A 188 -13.79 18.56 19.93
CA LEU A 188 -13.45 17.62 18.83
C LEU A 188 -14.42 16.45 18.72
N ARG A 189 -15.36 16.31 19.65
CA ARG A 189 -16.34 15.22 19.66
C ARG A 189 -17.41 15.47 18.61
N ILE A 190 -17.68 14.46 17.79
CA ILE A 190 -18.77 14.44 16.80
C ILE A 190 -19.85 13.51 17.34
N GLU A 191 -21.02 14.05 17.68
CA GLU A 191 -22.12 13.31 18.33
C GLU A 191 -22.82 12.34 17.36
N ASP A 192 -22.92 12.69 16.07
CA ASP A 192 -23.67 11.91 15.07
C ASP A 192 -22.79 10.96 14.20
N ALA A 193 -21.56 10.69 14.62
CA ALA A 193 -20.66 9.81 13.86
C ALA A 193 -20.93 8.34 14.17
N SER A 194 -21.99 7.76 13.60
CA SER A 194 -22.22 6.32 13.65
C SER A 194 -21.16 5.57 12.82
N ALA A 195 -20.61 4.49 13.37
CA ALA A 195 -19.73 3.63 12.60
C ALA A 195 -20.47 3.08 11.37
N PRO A 196 -19.81 3.01 10.19
CA PRO A 196 -20.42 2.41 9.02
C PRO A 196 -20.93 1.00 9.35
N TYR A 197 -22.08 0.61 8.81
CA TYR A 197 -22.72 -0.69 9.05
C TYR A 197 -21.73 -1.86 9.01
N GLN A 198 -20.88 -1.92 7.99
CA GLN A 198 -19.88 -2.99 7.82
C GLN A 198 -18.82 -2.99 8.92
N VAL A 199 -18.36 -1.82 9.35
CA VAL A 199 -17.37 -1.69 10.43
C VAL A 199 -17.98 -2.14 11.76
N GLY A 200 -19.21 -1.75 12.07
CA GLY A 200 -19.92 -2.19 13.27
C GLY A 200 -20.06 -3.72 13.31
N HIS A 201 -20.49 -4.33 12.22
CA HIS A 201 -20.61 -5.79 12.14
C HIS A 201 -19.26 -6.51 12.17
N SER A 202 -18.19 -5.93 11.61
CA SER A 202 -16.83 -6.49 11.72
C SER A 202 -16.32 -6.49 13.15
N LEU A 203 -16.55 -5.43 13.91
CA LEU A 203 -16.22 -5.35 15.33
C LEU A 203 -17.03 -6.36 16.16
N ASN A 204 -18.31 -6.52 15.86
CA ASN A 204 -19.14 -7.54 16.50
C ASN A 204 -18.66 -8.96 16.20
N ALA A 205 -18.25 -9.24 14.96
CA ALA A 205 -17.67 -10.54 14.59
C ALA A 205 -16.37 -10.83 15.36
N ILE A 206 -15.47 -9.84 15.48
CA ILE A 206 -14.24 -9.96 16.26
C ILE A 206 -14.57 -10.22 17.74
N ASN A 207 -15.51 -9.47 18.31
CA ASN A 207 -15.92 -9.63 19.70
C ASN A 207 -16.57 -11.00 19.96
N ASN A 208 -17.37 -11.50 19.02
CA ASN A 208 -18.00 -12.82 19.10
C ASN A 208 -16.97 -13.97 19.08
N GLY A 209 -15.82 -13.77 18.41
CA GLY A 209 -14.75 -14.77 18.35
C GLY A 209 -13.97 -14.92 19.64
N GLU A 210 -14.00 -13.95 20.54
CA GLU A 210 -13.26 -13.98 21.81
C GLU A 210 -11.81 -14.45 21.66
N PHE A 211 -11.34 -15.32 22.56
CA PHE A 211 -9.95 -15.79 22.56
C PHE A 211 -9.73 -17.02 21.66
N PHE A 212 -10.68 -17.97 21.65
CA PHE A 212 -10.54 -19.27 20.97
C PHE A 212 -11.35 -19.39 19.68
N GLY A 213 -12.25 -18.45 19.40
CA GLY A 213 -13.15 -18.49 18.26
C GLY A 213 -14.38 -19.35 18.49
N GLN A 214 -15.37 -19.18 17.62
CA GLN A 214 -16.62 -19.98 17.64
C GLN A 214 -16.44 -21.36 16.99
N GLY A 215 -15.32 -21.58 16.32
CA GLY A 215 -15.02 -22.79 15.57
C GLY A 215 -15.09 -22.59 14.04
N LEU A 216 -14.35 -23.43 13.33
CA LEU A 216 -14.29 -23.41 11.87
C LEU A 216 -15.68 -23.63 11.26
N GLY A 217 -16.11 -22.70 10.43
CA GLY A 217 -17.40 -22.79 9.75
C GLY A 217 -18.60 -22.35 10.61
N LEU A 218 -18.44 -22.05 11.90
CA LEU A 218 -19.53 -21.71 12.81
C LEU A 218 -19.74 -20.20 12.97
N GLY A 219 -18.96 -19.36 12.28
CA GLY A 219 -19.13 -17.91 12.29
C GLY A 219 -20.50 -17.51 11.76
N SER A 220 -21.28 -16.77 12.53
CA SER A 220 -22.62 -16.32 12.18
C SER A 220 -22.65 -15.02 11.39
N PHE A 221 -21.72 -14.09 11.65
CA PHE A 221 -21.68 -12.81 11.00
C PHE A 221 -21.30 -12.90 9.51
N LYS A 222 -20.53 -13.91 9.10
CA LYS A 222 -20.20 -14.16 7.69
C LYS A 222 -21.39 -14.62 6.85
N LEU A 223 -22.48 -15.11 7.47
CA LEU A 223 -23.66 -15.68 6.79
C LEU A 223 -24.66 -14.60 6.31
N GLY A 224 -24.26 -13.35 6.17
CA GLY A 224 -25.10 -12.29 5.60
C GLY A 224 -25.01 -10.92 6.26
N TYR A 225 -24.47 -10.83 7.46
CA TYR A 225 -24.30 -9.55 8.15
C TYR A 225 -23.03 -8.81 7.74
N LEU A 226 -22.00 -9.52 7.27
CA LEU A 226 -20.73 -8.97 6.84
C LEU A 226 -20.56 -9.19 5.32
N SER A 227 -20.93 -8.20 4.50
CA SER A 227 -21.04 -8.34 3.04
C SER A 227 -19.72 -8.64 2.35
N GLU A 228 -18.60 -8.06 2.80
CA GLU A 228 -17.28 -8.20 2.16
C GLU A 228 -16.32 -9.05 3.00
N VAL A 229 -16.83 -10.13 3.61
CA VAL A 229 -16.05 -11.02 4.47
C VAL A 229 -14.92 -11.75 3.72
N HIS A 230 -15.05 -11.93 2.41
CA HIS A 230 -14.04 -12.62 1.59
C HIS A 230 -12.96 -11.68 1.04
N THR A 231 -13.12 -10.36 1.21
CA THR A 231 -12.22 -9.34 0.68
C THR A 231 -11.72 -8.42 1.80
N ASP A 232 -12.48 -7.38 2.10
CA ASP A 232 -12.03 -6.30 2.99
C ASP A 232 -12.07 -6.68 4.48
N PHE A 233 -12.98 -7.57 4.88
CA PHE A 233 -13.19 -7.99 6.26
C PHE A 233 -12.80 -9.45 6.56
N VAL A 234 -11.91 -10.00 5.76
CA VAL A 234 -11.42 -11.39 5.92
C VAL A 234 -10.86 -11.65 7.32
N LEU A 235 -10.12 -10.68 7.89
CA LEU A 235 -9.59 -10.80 9.24
C LEU A 235 -10.69 -10.86 10.32
N ALA A 236 -11.79 -10.12 10.14
CA ALA A 236 -12.92 -10.18 11.06
C ALA A 236 -13.61 -11.57 11.03
N GLY A 237 -13.77 -12.15 9.83
CA GLY A 237 -14.28 -13.50 9.68
C GLY A 237 -13.37 -14.58 10.30
N ILE A 238 -12.06 -14.43 10.14
CA ILE A 238 -11.08 -15.33 10.78
C ILE A 238 -11.10 -15.14 12.30
N ALA A 239 -11.19 -13.90 12.78
CA ALA A 239 -11.29 -13.63 14.21
C ALA A 239 -12.55 -14.23 14.84
N GLU A 240 -13.69 -14.22 14.13
CA GLU A 240 -14.91 -14.89 14.60
C GLU A 240 -14.72 -16.40 14.74
N GLU A 241 -14.07 -17.06 13.77
CA GLU A 241 -13.94 -18.52 13.76
C GLU A 241 -12.78 -19.05 14.61
N TRP A 242 -11.63 -18.38 14.59
CA TRP A 242 -10.39 -18.82 15.25
C TRP A 242 -10.03 -18.00 16.47
N GLY A 243 -10.77 -16.94 16.75
CA GLY A 243 -10.52 -16.05 17.88
C GLY A 243 -9.22 -15.24 17.74
N PHE A 244 -8.80 -14.69 18.86
CA PHE A 244 -7.55 -13.94 18.96
C PHE A 244 -6.32 -14.78 18.60
N ILE A 245 -6.32 -16.08 18.89
CA ILE A 245 -5.23 -17.00 18.56
C ILE A 245 -5.04 -17.08 17.04
N GLY A 246 -6.11 -17.14 16.26
CA GLY A 246 -6.05 -17.15 14.80
C GLY A 246 -5.41 -15.90 14.23
N ILE A 247 -5.76 -14.73 14.75
CA ILE A 247 -5.15 -13.46 14.36
C ILE A 247 -3.66 -13.43 14.73
N LEU A 248 -3.32 -13.85 15.96
CA LEU A 248 -1.92 -13.92 16.39
C LEU A 248 -1.07 -14.81 15.47
N LEU A 249 -1.59 -15.96 15.08
CA LEU A 249 -0.91 -16.88 14.15
C LEU A 249 -0.65 -16.22 12.80
N ILE A 250 -1.64 -15.53 12.22
CA ILE A 250 -1.50 -14.83 10.95
C ILE A 250 -0.44 -13.73 11.06
N VAL A 251 -0.50 -12.90 12.10
CA VAL A 251 0.49 -11.85 12.35
C VAL A 251 1.90 -12.43 12.51
N ALA A 252 2.03 -13.53 13.25
CA ALA A 252 3.32 -14.21 13.43
C ALA A 252 3.88 -14.75 12.10
N LEU A 253 3.02 -15.32 11.24
CA LEU A 253 3.44 -15.80 9.90
C LEU A 253 3.89 -14.63 9.01
N PHE A 254 3.16 -13.52 8.99
CA PHE A 254 3.58 -12.32 8.25
C PHE A 254 4.89 -11.76 8.80
N TYR A 255 5.03 -11.69 10.12
CA TYR A 255 6.28 -11.25 10.75
C TYR A 255 7.46 -12.15 10.36
N ALA A 256 7.29 -13.47 10.44
CA ALA A 256 8.34 -14.42 10.06
C ALA A 256 8.72 -14.29 8.56
N MET A 257 7.75 -14.08 7.69
CA MET A 257 7.99 -13.82 6.26
C MET A 257 8.79 -12.54 6.05
N LEU A 258 8.37 -11.43 6.64
CA LEU A 258 9.05 -10.13 6.54
C LEU A 258 10.46 -10.23 7.14
N PHE A 259 10.61 -10.84 8.31
CA PHE A 259 11.91 -11.04 8.95
C PHE A 259 12.88 -11.81 8.05
N ARG A 260 12.41 -12.87 7.37
CA ARG A 260 13.23 -13.60 6.40
C ARG A 260 13.65 -12.76 5.21
N ILE A 261 12.74 -11.96 4.66
CA ILE A 261 13.03 -11.06 3.54
C ILE A 261 14.12 -10.05 3.95
N PHE A 262 13.95 -9.37 5.09
CA PHE A 262 14.93 -8.41 5.59
C PHE A 262 16.28 -9.05 5.92
N LYS A 263 16.29 -10.21 6.57
CA LYS A 263 17.53 -10.95 6.86
C LYS A 263 18.30 -11.31 5.59
N THR A 264 17.60 -11.76 4.55
CA THR A 264 18.22 -12.10 3.27
C THR A 264 18.80 -10.86 2.59
N PHE A 265 18.11 -9.73 2.66
CA PHE A 265 18.59 -8.45 2.13
C PHE A 265 19.85 -7.99 2.87
N LEU A 266 19.84 -7.95 4.19
CA LEU A 266 20.97 -7.52 5.02
C LEU A 266 22.19 -8.42 4.83
N ASN A 267 22.02 -9.73 4.74
CA ASN A 267 23.14 -10.65 4.50
C ASN A 267 23.80 -10.40 3.14
N LYS A 268 23.03 -10.13 2.08
CA LYS A 268 23.57 -9.82 0.76
C LYS A 268 24.33 -8.48 0.73
N GLU A 269 23.88 -7.48 1.46
CA GLU A 269 24.59 -6.21 1.58
C GLU A 269 25.89 -6.38 2.37
N CYS A 270 25.88 -7.13 3.48
CA CYS A 270 27.09 -7.45 4.22
C CYS A 270 28.10 -8.22 3.37
N GLU A 271 27.66 -9.18 2.56
CA GLU A 271 28.52 -9.96 1.67
C GLU A 271 29.15 -9.08 0.57
N LYS A 272 28.42 -8.12 0.03
CA LYS A 272 28.95 -7.13 -0.91
C LYS A 272 29.97 -6.20 -0.26
N LEU A 273 29.70 -5.71 0.94
CA LEU A 273 30.64 -4.86 1.69
C LEU A 273 31.95 -5.61 1.99
N LEU A 274 31.86 -6.87 2.42
CA LEU A 274 33.01 -7.71 2.65
C LEU A 274 33.81 -7.96 1.37
N THR A 275 33.16 -8.19 0.24
CA THR A 275 33.86 -8.37 -1.06
C THR A 275 34.51 -7.09 -1.53
N VAL A 276 33.91 -5.93 -1.31
CA VAL A 276 34.50 -4.62 -1.65
C VAL A 276 35.71 -4.33 -0.77
N ASP A 277 35.63 -4.58 0.54
CA ASP A 277 36.76 -4.40 1.47
C ASP A 277 37.95 -5.33 1.14
N ILE A 278 37.68 -6.58 0.77
CA ILE A 278 38.74 -7.53 0.35
C ILE A 278 39.39 -7.07 -0.96
N VAL A 279 38.64 -6.50 -1.90
CA VAL A 279 39.17 -5.99 -3.17
C VAL A 279 39.91 -4.66 -2.98
N CYS A 280 39.45 -3.79 -2.05
CA CYS A 280 40.11 -2.50 -1.81
C CYS A 280 41.33 -2.55 -0.88
N HIS A 281 41.43 -3.56 0.01
CA HIS A 281 42.55 -3.68 0.96
C HIS A 281 43.51 -4.84 0.68
N GLY A 282 43.47 -5.41 -0.54
CA GLY A 282 44.46 -6.35 -1.04
C GLY A 282 45.01 -7.28 0.03
N VAL A 283 44.38 -8.42 0.26
CA VAL A 283 45.00 -9.48 1.10
C VAL A 283 46.30 -9.89 0.46
N PRO A 284 47.46 -9.72 1.15
CA PRO A 284 48.73 -10.28 0.62
C PRO A 284 48.58 -11.78 0.56
N SER A 285 48.85 -12.36 -0.62
CA SER A 285 48.91 -13.80 -0.80
C SER A 285 49.88 -14.42 0.21
N PRO A 286 49.51 -15.48 0.94
CA PRO A 286 50.48 -16.25 1.73
C PRO A 286 51.49 -16.87 0.78
N ALA A 287 52.75 -16.59 1.08
CA ALA A 287 53.91 -17.20 0.40
C ALA A 287 54.02 -18.70 0.72
#